data_34bbc8814f9ff262517846583f14983a
#
_entry.id   34bbc8814f9ff262517846583f14983a
#
_cell.length_a   1.000
_cell.length_b   1.000
_cell.length_c   1.000
_cell.angle_alpha   90.00
_cell.angle_beta   90.00
_cell.angle_gamma   90.00
#
_symmetry.space_group_name_H-M   'P 1'
#
loop_
_entity.id
_entity.type
_entity.pdbx_description
1 polymer ?
#
loop_
_entity_poly.entity_id
_entity_poly.type
_entity_poly.pdbx_seq_one_letter_code
_entity_poly.pdbx_strand_id
1 'polypeptide(L)'
;LIQQLMPTLSSNQQSWLSGYLLNASTDEGDPSQYTDHPETSEHANATAELTSSIDKTNSEVPTEDTTHSTISTDEPIEVNILFGTETGNAEEIADEFETKLKEHDFTVHTWEMDDFPQEDLSKVNHVFIITSTHGVGEPPINALDFYDYLHSDEAPDLSHLNFSVLALGDQDYPDFCQAGKDFDKILGDLGGHRLADRVECDFDFEEVSEQWIIDMLELLSQMSPGSSNNEPKDEDVVVEEPQATYSKTHPFYAEIIKNSVLTEPTATREVRHLELSIEGYGEAYEPGDSLVIIPQNNPELVEEVIQTLDWDGTTTIDIDNSGNSTTIQDALTNEFEIAKLTPSILNNAAALFGNPMLNANVQNNEWVQDYIYGRDFIDLIKDFTPVALSPDMLKDLLRKLPPREYSIASSNQVNPHTVHITVRVVKYDAHHRERHGVCSVQLADRTQLGDKLPVYLKKNPNFKFPYDEQTPVIMIGAGTGIAPYRAYLQQRAHLGLKGNQWLIFGNQNIDADFLYRNDLESWLDQGVLSKLDLAFSRDTENKIYVQH
;
A
#
# COMPACT_ATOMS: atom_id res chain seq x y z
N LEU A 1 -4.32 -21.57 22.29
CA LEU A 1 -5.49 -20.71 22.40
C LEU A 1 -5.99 -20.32 21.02
N ILE A 2 -5.11 -19.81 20.15
CA ILE A 2 -5.46 -19.46 18.75
C ILE A 2 -6.05 -20.68 18.03
N GLN A 3 -5.43 -21.87 18.15
CA GLN A 3 -6.00 -23.13 17.61
C GLN A 3 -7.38 -23.50 18.19
N GLN A 4 -7.75 -22.99 19.35
CA GLN A 4 -9.08 -23.19 19.95
C GLN A 4 -10.09 -22.13 19.48
N LEU A 5 -9.61 -20.95 19.09
CA LEU A 5 -10.42 -19.87 18.55
C LEU A 5 -10.67 -20.02 17.04
N MET A 6 -9.69 -20.54 16.30
CA MET A 6 -9.78 -20.73 14.84
C MET A 6 -11.12 -21.33 14.38
N PRO A 7 -11.67 -22.41 15.01
CA PRO A 7 -12.96 -22.96 14.59
C PRO A 7 -14.18 -22.06 14.88
N THR A 8 -14.02 -20.99 15.68
CA THR A 8 -15.10 -20.06 16.02
C THR A 8 -15.07 -18.79 15.19
N LEU A 9 -14.01 -18.60 14.40
CA LEU A 9 -13.83 -17.48 13.49
C LEU A 9 -14.38 -17.84 12.11
N SER A 10 -14.89 -16.84 11.39
CA SER A 10 -15.21 -16.99 9.97
C SER A 10 -13.92 -17.29 9.16
N SER A 11 -14.07 -17.83 7.96
CA SER A 11 -12.93 -18.13 7.09
C SER A 11 -12.05 -16.90 6.87
N ASN A 12 -12.66 -15.73 6.69
CA ASN A 12 -11.99 -14.45 6.51
C ASN A 12 -11.20 -14.04 7.75
N GLN A 13 -11.77 -14.18 8.94
CA GLN A 13 -11.09 -13.89 10.20
C GLN A 13 -9.92 -14.86 10.44
N GLN A 14 -10.05 -16.12 10.01
CA GLN A 14 -8.97 -17.11 10.09
C GLN A 14 -7.82 -16.77 9.14
N SER A 15 -8.13 -16.35 7.91
CA SER A 15 -7.13 -15.93 6.91
C SER A 15 -6.41 -14.67 7.35
N TRP A 16 -7.14 -13.66 7.81
CA TRP A 16 -6.57 -12.43 8.36
C TRP A 16 -5.62 -12.71 9.53
N LEU A 17 -6.06 -13.51 10.50
CA LEU A 17 -5.24 -13.86 11.65
C LEU A 17 -3.98 -14.63 11.22
N SER A 18 -4.10 -15.52 10.23
CA SER A 18 -2.97 -16.28 9.69
C SER A 18 -1.98 -15.37 8.94
N GLY A 19 -2.45 -14.44 8.09
CA GLY A 19 -1.62 -13.46 7.39
C GLY A 19 -0.93 -12.49 8.34
N TYR A 20 -1.65 -11.96 9.32
CA TYR A 20 -1.08 -11.09 10.36
C TYR A 20 0.03 -11.79 11.15
N LEU A 21 -0.18 -13.05 11.53
CA LEU A 21 0.81 -13.84 12.27
C LEU A 21 2.02 -14.22 11.42
N LEU A 22 1.85 -14.43 10.11
CA LEU A 22 2.93 -14.68 9.18
C LEU A 22 3.80 -13.43 9.03
N ASN A 23 3.20 -12.26 8.77
CA ASN A 23 3.92 -10.98 8.66
C ASN A 23 4.63 -10.61 9.97
N ALA A 24 4.03 -10.88 11.13
CA ALA A 24 4.69 -10.69 12.43
C ALA A 24 5.90 -11.63 12.63
N SER A 25 5.97 -12.75 11.91
CA SER A 25 7.09 -13.70 11.97
C SER A 25 8.18 -13.42 10.93
N THR A 26 7.84 -12.81 9.78
CA THR A 26 8.81 -12.46 8.71
C THR A 26 9.65 -11.21 9.01
N ASP A 27 9.28 -10.43 10.02
CA ASP A 27 10.07 -9.29 10.51
C ASP A 27 11.37 -9.72 11.24
N GLU A 28 11.71 -11.01 11.20
CA GLU A 28 12.97 -11.60 11.66
C GLU A 28 13.96 -11.91 10.52
N GLY A 29 14.20 -10.97 9.64
CA GLY A 29 15.28 -11.06 8.66
C GLY A 29 16.66 -10.99 9.33
N ASP A 30 17.15 -12.12 9.88
CA ASP A 30 18.58 -12.40 9.97
C ASP A 30 18.96 -13.11 8.66
N PRO A 31 19.75 -12.48 7.78
CA PRO A 31 20.08 -13.02 6.45
C PRO A 31 20.93 -14.28 6.47
N SER A 32 21.38 -14.76 7.64
CA SER A 32 22.34 -15.87 7.75
C SER A 32 21.68 -17.25 7.91
N GLN A 33 20.36 -17.39 7.89
CA GLN A 33 19.69 -18.68 8.18
C GLN A 33 18.81 -19.26 7.07
N TYR A 34 18.89 -18.77 5.84
CA TYR A 34 18.23 -19.43 4.69
C TYR A 34 19.23 -20.31 3.92
N THR A 35 19.64 -21.41 4.54
CA THR A 35 20.19 -22.58 3.86
C THR A 35 19.60 -23.82 4.52
N ASP A 36 18.43 -24.22 4.07
CA ASP A 36 17.98 -25.62 4.09
C ASP A 36 16.75 -25.76 3.20
N HIS A 37 16.98 -26.21 1.97
CA HIS A 37 15.94 -26.75 1.11
C HIS A 37 15.68 -28.20 1.50
N PRO A 38 14.43 -28.64 1.67
CA PRO A 38 14.12 -30.05 1.57
C PRO A 38 13.96 -30.43 0.10
N GLU A 39 14.78 -31.38 -0.31
CA GLU A 39 14.66 -32.10 -1.58
C GLU A 39 13.25 -32.70 -1.73
N THR A 40 12.59 -32.43 -2.87
CA THR A 40 11.45 -33.21 -3.30
C THR A 40 11.67 -33.81 -4.67
N SER A 41 11.38 -35.05 -4.68
CA SER A 41 11.40 -36.09 -5.67
C SER A 41 10.86 -35.73 -7.07
N GLU A 42 11.57 -36.31 -8.02
CA GLU A 42 11.31 -36.50 -9.42
C GLU A 42 9.87 -36.84 -9.83
N HIS A 43 9.42 -36.25 -10.95
CA HIS A 43 8.74 -37.00 -12.00
C HIS A 43 8.91 -36.35 -13.39
N ALA A 44 9.71 -37.01 -14.16
CA ALA A 44 9.71 -37.42 -15.56
C ALA A 44 9.11 -36.52 -16.67
N ASN A 45 10.04 -36.14 -17.55
CA ASN A 45 9.98 -35.85 -18.97
C ASN A 45 8.79 -36.41 -19.77
N ALA A 46 8.24 -35.55 -20.67
CA ALA A 46 7.88 -35.95 -22.03
C ALA A 46 8.05 -34.74 -22.97
N THR A 47 9.12 -34.80 -23.73
CA THR A 47 9.39 -34.01 -24.94
C THR A 47 8.42 -34.40 -26.08
N ALA A 48 7.90 -33.42 -26.80
CA ALA A 48 7.49 -33.60 -28.19
C ALA A 48 7.72 -32.28 -28.95
N GLU A 49 8.75 -32.31 -29.76
CA GLU A 49 8.95 -31.41 -30.89
C GLU A 49 7.82 -31.56 -31.90
N LEU A 50 7.37 -30.47 -32.51
CA LEU A 50 6.89 -30.49 -33.87
C LEU A 50 7.10 -29.13 -34.55
N THR A 51 7.87 -29.24 -35.61
CA THR A 51 8.35 -28.24 -36.54
C THR A 51 7.24 -27.69 -37.48
N SER A 52 7.43 -26.42 -37.79
CA SER A 52 7.01 -25.62 -38.96
C SER A 52 6.32 -26.30 -40.14
N SER A 53 5.28 -25.68 -40.66
CA SER A 53 5.20 -25.37 -42.10
C SER A 53 4.15 -24.28 -42.38
N ILE A 54 4.63 -23.30 -43.11
CA ILE A 54 3.86 -22.22 -43.73
C ILE A 54 3.14 -22.82 -44.93
N ASP A 55 1.85 -22.55 -45.10
CA ASP A 55 1.28 -22.50 -46.42
C ASP A 55 0.20 -21.41 -46.53
N LYS A 56 0.43 -20.57 -47.55
CA LYS A 56 -0.47 -19.50 -47.99
C LYS A 56 -1.46 -20.08 -48.99
N THR A 57 -2.74 -19.94 -48.77
CA THR A 57 -3.69 -19.89 -49.87
C THR A 57 -4.77 -18.85 -49.65
N ASN A 58 -4.83 -17.96 -50.61
CA ASN A 58 -5.92 -17.03 -50.89
C ASN A 58 -7.23 -17.76 -51.15
N SER A 59 -8.35 -17.27 -50.62
CA SER A 59 -9.61 -17.27 -51.37
C SER A 59 -10.63 -16.30 -50.75
N GLU A 60 -11.10 -15.53 -51.61
CA GLU A 60 -12.20 -14.60 -51.80
C GLU A 60 -13.35 -14.56 -50.79
N VAL A 61 -13.73 -13.31 -50.52
CA VAL A 61 -14.90 -12.79 -49.81
C VAL A 61 -16.21 -13.16 -50.52
N PRO A 62 -17.28 -13.44 -49.79
CA PRO A 62 -18.57 -12.88 -50.12
C PRO A 62 -19.08 -11.93 -49.01
N THR A 63 -19.36 -10.72 -49.42
CA THR A 63 -20.16 -9.72 -48.72
C THR A 63 -21.58 -10.24 -48.54
N GLU A 64 -21.99 -10.43 -47.30
CA GLU A 64 -23.41 -10.40 -46.93
C GLU A 64 -23.67 -9.22 -46.02
N ASP A 65 -24.55 -8.35 -46.51
CA ASP A 65 -25.18 -7.26 -45.79
C ASP A 65 -25.94 -7.81 -44.59
N THR A 66 -25.43 -7.55 -43.38
CA THR A 66 -26.22 -7.71 -42.18
C THR A 66 -26.45 -6.33 -41.61
N THR A 67 -27.64 -5.81 -41.88
CA THR A 67 -28.21 -4.64 -41.22
C THR A 67 -28.23 -4.87 -39.70
N HIS A 68 -27.27 -4.30 -38.99
CA HIS A 68 -27.39 -4.10 -37.57
C HIS A 68 -28.47 -3.05 -37.32
N SER A 69 -29.62 -3.50 -36.81
CA SER A 69 -30.59 -2.65 -36.21
C SER A 69 -29.99 -2.08 -34.89
N THR A 70 -29.49 -0.88 -34.96
CA THR A 70 -29.21 -0.06 -33.79
C THR A 70 -30.53 0.22 -33.08
N ILE A 71 -30.78 -0.50 -31.99
CA ILE A 71 -31.76 -0.10 -31.00
C ILE A 71 -31.06 1.00 -30.19
N SER A 72 -31.35 2.25 -30.51
CA SER A 72 -31.02 3.38 -29.67
C SER A 72 -31.97 3.34 -28.48
N THR A 73 -31.54 2.77 -27.37
CA THR A 73 -32.18 3.01 -26.08
C THR A 73 -31.54 4.28 -25.52
N ASP A 74 -32.36 5.32 -25.33
CA ASP A 74 -32.03 6.58 -24.63
C ASP A 74 -31.90 6.37 -23.10
N GLU A 75 -31.43 5.20 -22.67
CA GLU A 75 -31.19 4.93 -21.25
C GLU A 75 -29.74 5.25 -20.92
N PRO A 76 -29.48 5.93 -19.78
CA PRO A 76 -28.13 6.23 -19.35
C PRO A 76 -27.33 4.94 -19.12
N ILE A 77 -26.04 4.98 -19.41
CA ILE A 77 -25.14 3.84 -19.16
C ILE A 77 -25.08 3.61 -17.65
N GLU A 78 -25.35 2.37 -17.23
CA GLU A 78 -25.24 1.93 -15.85
C GLU A 78 -23.84 1.35 -15.61
N VAL A 79 -23.16 1.87 -14.58
CA VAL A 79 -21.79 1.52 -14.20
C VAL A 79 -21.78 0.94 -12.78
N ASN A 80 -21.13 -0.20 -12.61
CA ASN A 80 -20.89 -0.77 -11.29
C ASN A 80 -19.39 -0.67 -10.97
N ILE A 81 -19.05 -0.04 -9.86
CA ILE A 81 -17.71 0.04 -9.31
C ILE A 81 -17.62 -0.94 -8.15
N LEU A 82 -16.72 -1.91 -8.23
CA LEU A 82 -16.47 -2.88 -7.18
C LEU A 82 -15.08 -2.68 -6.61
N PHE A 83 -14.99 -2.38 -5.31
CA PHE A 83 -13.70 -2.14 -4.69
C PHE A 83 -13.36 -3.19 -3.62
N GLY A 84 -12.04 -3.46 -3.49
CA GLY A 84 -11.46 -4.30 -2.45
C GLY A 84 -10.29 -3.57 -1.80
N THR A 85 -10.34 -3.37 -0.46
CA THR A 85 -9.35 -2.57 0.25
C THR A 85 -9.16 -3.02 1.70
N GLU A 86 -7.91 -2.94 2.20
CA GLU A 86 -7.59 -3.12 3.63
C GLU A 86 -7.46 -1.78 4.35
N THR A 87 -6.98 -0.76 3.66
CA THR A 87 -6.56 0.52 4.25
C THR A 87 -7.37 1.72 3.77
N GLY A 88 -8.40 1.48 2.93
CA GLY A 88 -9.29 2.50 2.39
C GLY A 88 -8.85 3.14 1.07
N ASN A 89 -7.65 2.86 0.55
CA ASN A 89 -7.16 3.52 -0.68
C ASN A 89 -8.03 3.22 -1.90
N ALA A 90 -8.44 1.95 -2.09
CA ALA A 90 -9.28 1.59 -3.24
C ALA A 90 -10.71 2.14 -3.09
N GLU A 91 -11.22 2.29 -1.86
CA GLU A 91 -12.49 2.93 -1.55
C GLU A 91 -12.45 4.43 -1.91
N GLU A 92 -11.40 5.15 -1.51
CA GLU A 92 -11.22 6.57 -1.82
C GLU A 92 -11.23 6.83 -3.34
N ILE A 93 -10.53 5.99 -4.12
CA ILE A 93 -10.52 6.08 -5.58
C ILE A 93 -11.90 5.74 -6.16
N ALA A 94 -12.59 4.74 -5.60
CA ALA A 94 -13.94 4.35 -6.04
C ALA A 94 -14.94 5.49 -5.83
N ASP A 95 -14.88 6.17 -4.69
CA ASP A 95 -15.72 7.34 -4.37
C ASP A 95 -15.44 8.53 -5.29
N GLU A 96 -14.17 8.78 -5.60
CA GLU A 96 -13.78 9.81 -6.56
C GLU A 96 -14.33 9.49 -7.96
N PHE A 97 -14.15 8.26 -8.42
CA PHE A 97 -14.64 7.83 -9.72
C PHE A 97 -16.16 7.87 -9.80
N GLU A 98 -16.87 7.44 -8.74
CA GLU A 98 -18.32 7.58 -8.63
C GLU A 98 -18.77 9.04 -8.78
N THR A 99 -18.09 9.95 -8.07
CA THR A 99 -18.38 11.38 -8.11
C THR A 99 -18.23 11.93 -9.52
N LYS A 100 -17.13 11.63 -10.18
CA LYS A 100 -16.84 12.07 -11.56
C LYS A 100 -17.85 11.50 -12.57
N LEU A 101 -18.23 10.24 -12.44
CA LEU A 101 -19.23 9.62 -13.29
C LEU A 101 -20.61 10.27 -13.14
N LYS A 102 -21.03 10.58 -11.89
CA LYS A 102 -22.28 11.28 -11.60
C LYS A 102 -22.30 12.71 -12.16
N GLU A 103 -21.16 13.42 -12.13
CA GLU A 103 -21.01 14.73 -12.77
C GLU A 103 -21.23 14.69 -14.30
N HIS A 104 -21.04 13.50 -14.92
CA HIS A 104 -21.23 13.26 -16.35
C HIS A 104 -22.53 12.52 -16.69
N ASP A 105 -23.52 12.55 -15.80
CA ASP A 105 -24.87 11.98 -15.97
C ASP A 105 -24.91 10.45 -16.13
N PHE A 106 -23.90 9.70 -15.65
CA PHE A 106 -23.94 8.25 -15.57
C PHE A 106 -24.73 7.76 -14.35
N THR A 107 -25.40 6.61 -14.49
CA THR A 107 -25.98 5.89 -13.34
C THR A 107 -24.91 5.01 -12.73
N VAL A 108 -24.56 5.24 -11.47
CA VAL A 108 -23.43 4.56 -10.80
C VAL A 108 -23.87 3.87 -9.54
N HIS A 109 -23.34 2.65 -9.35
CA HIS A 109 -23.46 1.86 -8.13
C HIS A 109 -22.07 1.46 -7.66
N THR A 110 -21.71 1.84 -6.45
CA THR A 110 -20.42 1.50 -5.82
C THR A 110 -20.63 0.49 -4.70
N TRP A 111 -19.81 -0.56 -4.68
CA TRP A 111 -19.94 -1.70 -3.79
C TRP A 111 -18.59 -2.11 -3.22
N GLU A 112 -18.55 -2.48 -1.94
CA GLU A 112 -17.55 -3.44 -1.51
C GLU A 112 -17.79 -4.76 -2.25
N MET A 113 -16.72 -5.46 -2.65
CA MET A 113 -16.87 -6.65 -3.48
C MET A 113 -17.71 -7.74 -2.82
N ASP A 114 -17.57 -7.93 -1.49
CA ASP A 114 -18.32 -8.94 -0.74
C ASP A 114 -19.81 -8.58 -0.55
N ASP A 115 -20.16 -7.30 -0.67
CA ASP A 115 -21.55 -6.82 -0.61
C ASP A 115 -22.26 -6.88 -1.98
N PHE A 116 -21.52 -7.05 -3.06
CA PHE A 116 -22.09 -7.15 -4.39
C PHE A 116 -22.84 -8.48 -4.57
N PRO A 117 -24.12 -8.46 -4.99
CA PRO A 117 -24.88 -9.70 -5.23
C PRO A 117 -24.27 -10.48 -6.41
N GLN A 118 -23.57 -11.57 -6.13
CA GLN A 118 -22.79 -12.34 -7.12
C GLN A 118 -23.63 -12.78 -8.31
N GLU A 119 -24.91 -13.15 -8.10
CA GLU A 119 -25.85 -13.49 -9.16
C GLU A 119 -26.19 -12.36 -10.11
N ASP A 120 -25.96 -11.11 -9.71
CA ASP A 120 -26.21 -9.95 -10.57
C ASP A 120 -25.09 -9.66 -11.55
N LEU A 121 -23.91 -10.29 -11.38
CA LEU A 121 -22.79 -10.16 -12.30
C LEU A 121 -23.16 -10.56 -13.74
N SER A 122 -24.06 -11.53 -13.91
CA SER A 122 -24.59 -11.93 -15.22
C SER A 122 -25.57 -10.93 -15.85
N LYS A 123 -25.95 -9.88 -15.14
CA LYS A 123 -26.98 -8.89 -15.56
C LYS A 123 -26.40 -7.51 -15.84
N VAL A 124 -25.23 -7.19 -15.27
CA VAL A 124 -24.59 -5.89 -15.43
C VAL A 124 -23.73 -5.85 -16.67
N ASN A 125 -23.66 -4.69 -17.33
CA ASN A 125 -22.94 -4.52 -18.59
C ASN A 125 -21.57 -3.84 -18.44
N HIS A 126 -21.36 -3.06 -17.37
CA HIS A 126 -20.11 -2.36 -17.11
C HIS A 126 -19.70 -2.54 -15.65
N VAL A 127 -18.50 -3.09 -15.44
CA VAL A 127 -17.90 -3.29 -14.12
C VAL A 127 -16.48 -2.73 -14.12
N PHE A 128 -16.18 -1.93 -13.11
CA PHE A 128 -14.84 -1.42 -12.85
C PHE A 128 -14.35 -1.99 -11.52
N ILE A 129 -13.23 -2.70 -11.57
CA ILE A 129 -12.58 -3.28 -10.40
C ILE A 129 -11.49 -2.34 -9.91
N ILE A 130 -11.55 -1.95 -8.65
CA ILE A 130 -10.50 -1.17 -7.99
C ILE A 130 -10.06 -1.96 -6.76
N THR A 131 -8.85 -2.54 -6.77
CA THR A 131 -8.45 -3.46 -5.70
C THR A 131 -7.01 -3.28 -5.27
N SER A 132 -6.78 -3.32 -3.96
CA SER A 132 -5.44 -3.45 -3.39
C SER A 132 -4.99 -4.92 -3.34
N THR A 133 -3.69 -5.12 -3.14
CA THR A 133 -3.10 -6.44 -2.92
C THR A 133 -2.64 -6.53 -1.48
N HIS A 134 -3.01 -7.62 -0.80
CA HIS A 134 -2.66 -7.89 0.59
C HIS A 134 -1.65 -9.05 0.71
N GLY A 135 -0.86 -9.05 1.80
CA GLY A 135 0.01 -10.17 2.16
C GLY A 135 1.04 -10.53 1.08
N VAL A 136 0.97 -11.75 0.59
CA VAL A 136 1.83 -12.31 -0.47
C VAL A 136 1.04 -12.49 -1.77
N GLY A 137 0.23 -11.49 -2.14
CA GLY A 137 -0.50 -11.48 -3.41
C GLY A 137 -2.01 -11.72 -3.30
N GLU A 138 -2.54 -11.90 -2.09
CA GLU A 138 -3.96 -12.17 -1.88
C GLU A 138 -4.83 -10.91 -2.10
N PRO A 139 -6.11 -11.09 -2.50
CA PRO A 139 -7.07 -10.02 -2.47
C PRO A 139 -7.38 -9.57 -1.03
N PRO A 140 -7.84 -8.31 -0.83
CA PRO A 140 -8.32 -7.82 0.46
C PRO A 140 -9.45 -8.67 1.03
N ILE A 141 -9.63 -8.63 2.37
CA ILE A 141 -10.67 -9.42 3.06
C ILE A 141 -12.05 -9.16 2.47
N ASN A 142 -12.39 -7.92 2.19
CA ASN A 142 -13.68 -7.52 1.62
C ASN A 142 -13.82 -7.78 0.10
N ALA A 143 -12.93 -8.60 -0.47
CA ALA A 143 -12.96 -9.03 -1.85
C ALA A 143 -12.83 -10.56 -2.00
N LEU A 144 -12.61 -11.30 -0.91
CA LEU A 144 -12.30 -12.73 -0.93
C LEU A 144 -13.47 -13.58 -1.42
N ASP A 145 -14.68 -13.32 -0.92
CA ASP A 145 -15.87 -14.10 -1.29
C ASP A 145 -16.21 -13.91 -2.78
N PHE A 146 -16.02 -12.69 -3.30
CA PHE A 146 -16.20 -12.39 -4.72
C PHE A 146 -15.09 -13.01 -5.58
N TYR A 147 -13.85 -12.98 -5.11
CA TYR A 147 -12.71 -13.63 -5.77
C TYR A 147 -12.91 -15.14 -5.88
N ASP A 148 -13.30 -15.80 -4.78
CA ASP A 148 -13.57 -17.24 -4.74
C ASP A 148 -14.75 -17.63 -5.65
N TYR A 149 -15.80 -16.80 -5.68
CA TYR A 149 -16.93 -17.01 -6.61
C TYR A 149 -16.50 -17.00 -8.06
N LEU A 150 -15.69 -16.03 -8.50
CA LEU A 150 -15.20 -15.96 -9.88
C LEU A 150 -14.34 -17.18 -10.28
N HIS A 151 -13.67 -17.80 -9.31
CA HIS A 151 -12.84 -18.99 -9.54
C HIS A 151 -13.60 -20.31 -9.35
N SER A 152 -14.88 -20.26 -8.99
CA SER A 152 -15.72 -21.43 -8.79
C SER A 152 -16.37 -21.93 -10.08
N ASP A 153 -16.95 -23.15 -10.02
CA ASP A 153 -17.75 -23.70 -11.11
C ASP A 153 -19.11 -22.97 -11.31
N GLU A 154 -19.47 -22.05 -10.39
CA GLU A 154 -20.69 -21.26 -10.43
C GLU A 154 -20.51 -19.91 -11.13
N ALA A 155 -19.28 -19.55 -11.52
CA ALA A 155 -18.98 -18.30 -12.22
C ALA A 155 -19.72 -18.24 -13.57
N PRO A 156 -20.40 -17.12 -13.89
CA PRO A 156 -21.20 -17.00 -15.11
C PRO A 156 -20.33 -16.76 -16.35
N ASP A 157 -20.90 -16.98 -17.54
CA ASP A 157 -20.37 -16.44 -18.79
C ASP A 157 -20.52 -14.92 -18.80
N LEU A 158 -19.42 -14.21 -19.00
CA LEU A 158 -19.34 -12.75 -18.97
C LEU A 158 -19.15 -12.11 -20.36
N SER A 159 -19.47 -12.83 -21.44
CA SER A 159 -19.30 -12.34 -22.83
C SER A 159 -20.04 -11.05 -23.15
N HIS A 160 -20.96 -10.62 -22.31
CA HIS A 160 -21.69 -9.34 -22.41
C HIS A 160 -21.06 -8.21 -21.58
N LEU A 161 -20.15 -8.53 -20.66
CA LEU A 161 -19.58 -7.60 -19.69
C LEU A 161 -18.42 -6.80 -20.29
N ASN A 162 -18.45 -5.48 -20.11
CA ASN A 162 -17.32 -4.60 -20.34
C ASN A 162 -16.67 -4.27 -18.99
N PHE A 163 -15.34 -4.38 -18.90
CA PHE A 163 -14.66 -4.13 -17.65
C PHE A 163 -13.29 -3.44 -17.81
N SER A 164 -12.83 -2.84 -16.74
CA SER A 164 -11.44 -2.40 -16.57
C SER A 164 -11.02 -2.60 -15.12
N VAL A 165 -9.72 -2.75 -14.88
CA VAL A 165 -9.16 -3.02 -13.55
C VAL A 165 -8.09 -1.98 -13.23
N LEU A 166 -8.23 -1.33 -12.07
CA LEU A 166 -7.20 -0.54 -11.41
C LEU A 166 -6.66 -1.35 -10.24
N ALA A 167 -5.40 -1.73 -10.31
CA ALA A 167 -4.73 -2.55 -9.32
C ALA A 167 -3.76 -1.72 -8.48
N LEU A 168 -3.93 -1.75 -7.16
CA LEU A 168 -3.07 -1.08 -6.21
C LEU A 168 -2.11 -2.10 -5.57
N GLY A 169 -0.88 -1.68 -5.37
CA GLY A 169 0.15 -2.50 -4.74
C GLY A 169 1.33 -1.67 -4.25
N ASP A 170 2.37 -2.36 -3.80
CA ASP A 170 3.66 -1.75 -3.47
C ASP A 170 4.76 -2.63 -4.10
N GLN A 171 5.59 -2.03 -4.94
CA GLN A 171 6.69 -2.71 -5.61
C GLN A 171 7.78 -3.23 -4.66
N ASP A 172 7.69 -2.89 -3.38
CA ASP A 172 8.53 -3.45 -2.34
C ASP A 172 8.22 -4.93 -2.06
N TYR A 173 7.08 -5.42 -2.54
CA TYR A 173 6.62 -6.80 -2.38
C TYR A 173 6.73 -7.59 -3.71
N PRO A 174 7.08 -8.90 -3.65
CA PRO A 174 7.28 -9.72 -4.85
C PRO A 174 6.02 -9.83 -5.72
N ASP A 175 4.84 -9.87 -5.09
CA ASP A 175 3.56 -10.09 -5.76
C ASP A 175 2.82 -8.76 -5.98
N PHE A 176 3.55 -7.77 -6.49
CA PHE A 176 3.05 -6.44 -6.82
C PHE A 176 1.78 -6.48 -7.66
N CYS A 177 0.69 -5.85 -7.17
CA CYS A 177 -0.62 -5.77 -7.82
C CYS A 177 -1.24 -7.14 -8.19
N GLN A 178 -0.88 -8.22 -7.49
CA GLN A 178 -1.28 -9.57 -7.89
C GLN A 178 -2.79 -9.76 -7.86
N ALA A 179 -3.48 -9.29 -6.84
CA ALA A 179 -4.94 -9.40 -6.75
C ALA A 179 -5.64 -8.79 -7.99
N GLY A 180 -5.22 -7.59 -8.40
CA GLY A 180 -5.77 -6.96 -9.61
C GLY A 180 -5.41 -7.71 -10.90
N LYS A 181 -4.21 -8.33 -10.96
CA LYS A 181 -3.82 -9.21 -12.08
C LYS A 181 -4.73 -10.42 -12.18
N ASP A 182 -5.08 -11.01 -11.06
CA ASP A 182 -5.93 -12.19 -11.02
C ASP A 182 -7.38 -11.85 -11.38
N PHE A 183 -7.92 -10.72 -10.88
CA PHE A 183 -9.24 -10.22 -11.29
C PHE A 183 -9.30 -9.91 -12.79
N ASP A 184 -8.31 -9.21 -13.34
CA ASP A 184 -8.24 -8.91 -14.76
C ASP A 184 -8.21 -10.19 -15.62
N LYS A 185 -7.41 -11.16 -15.18
CA LYS A 185 -7.29 -12.43 -15.87
C LYS A 185 -8.58 -13.23 -15.83
N ILE A 186 -9.18 -13.42 -14.64
CA ILE A 186 -10.37 -14.29 -14.52
C ILE A 186 -11.59 -13.70 -15.23
N LEU A 187 -11.81 -12.38 -15.15
CA LEU A 187 -12.88 -11.72 -15.89
C LEU A 187 -12.73 -11.90 -17.40
N GLY A 188 -11.50 -11.81 -17.91
CA GLY A 188 -11.21 -12.10 -19.32
C GLY A 188 -11.39 -13.57 -19.68
N ASP A 189 -10.98 -14.50 -18.83
CA ASP A 189 -11.15 -15.95 -19.04
C ASP A 189 -12.64 -16.36 -19.05
N LEU A 190 -13.48 -15.67 -18.30
CA LEU A 190 -14.94 -15.83 -18.29
C LEU A 190 -15.65 -15.15 -19.48
N GLY A 191 -14.91 -14.53 -20.40
CA GLY A 191 -15.42 -13.95 -21.64
C GLY A 191 -15.61 -12.43 -21.65
N GLY A 192 -15.32 -11.75 -20.52
CA GLY A 192 -15.45 -10.29 -20.40
C GLY A 192 -14.57 -9.51 -21.39
N HIS A 193 -15.07 -8.37 -21.83
CA HIS A 193 -14.40 -7.45 -22.76
C HIS A 193 -13.69 -6.33 -21.99
N ARG A 194 -12.35 -6.26 -22.10
CA ARG A 194 -11.59 -5.14 -21.52
C ARG A 194 -11.88 -3.86 -22.27
N LEU A 195 -12.33 -2.83 -21.57
CA LEU A 195 -12.46 -1.46 -22.10
C LEU A 195 -11.09 -0.82 -22.28
N ALA A 196 -10.17 -1.10 -21.35
CA ALA A 196 -8.78 -0.69 -21.39
C ALA A 196 -7.92 -1.77 -20.72
N ASP A 197 -6.63 -1.75 -21.00
CA ASP A 197 -5.67 -2.60 -20.30
C ASP A 197 -5.68 -2.24 -18.79
N ARG A 198 -5.40 -3.26 -17.96
CA ARG A 198 -5.24 -3.07 -16.52
C ARG A 198 -4.17 -2.02 -16.21
N VAL A 199 -4.44 -1.13 -15.28
CA VAL A 199 -3.47 -0.18 -14.74
C VAL A 199 -2.98 -0.67 -13.39
N GLU A 200 -1.66 -0.67 -13.20
CA GLU A 200 -0.98 -1.09 -11.97
C GLU A 200 -0.39 0.14 -11.28
N CYS A 201 -0.86 0.44 -10.08
CA CYS A 201 -0.42 1.56 -9.27
C CYS A 201 0.53 1.09 -8.17
N ASP A 202 1.64 1.79 -7.99
CA ASP A 202 2.50 1.67 -6.80
C ASP A 202 1.86 2.44 -5.62
N PHE A 203 2.58 2.56 -4.52
CA PHE A 203 2.10 3.30 -3.33
C PHE A 203 1.72 4.77 -3.62
N ASP A 204 2.29 5.41 -4.66
CA ASP A 204 1.98 6.77 -5.13
C ASP A 204 0.94 6.74 -6.27
N PHE A 205 -0.20 6.17 -5.96
CA PHE A 205 -1.25 5.86 -6.92
C PHE A 205 -2.04 7.08 -7.43
N GLU A 206 -1.93 8.24 -6.78
CA GLU A 206 -2.83 9.39 -6.97
C GLU A 206 -2.84 9.89 -8.43
N GLU A 207 -1.68 10.18 -9.03
CA GLU A 207 -1.62 10.67 -10.42
C GLU A 207 -2.07 9.59 -11.43
N VAL A 208 -1.74 8.32 -11.15
CA VAL A 208 -2.04 7.21 -12.05
C VAL A 208 -3.52 6.87 -11.99
N SER A 209 -4.12 6.88 -10.80
CA SER A 209 -5.57 6.64 -10.62
C SER A 209 -6.40 7.79 -11.19
N GLU A 210 -5.99 9.04 -11.00
CA GLU A 210 -6.66 10.19 -11.60
C GLU A 210 -6.66 10.10 -13.14
N GLN A 211 -5.52 9.75 -13.74
CA GLN A 211 -5.45 9.56 -15.19
C GLN A 211 -6.34 8.40 -15.66
N TRP A 212 -6.35 7.27 -14.94
CA TRP A 212 -7.24 6.16 -15.26
C TRP A 212 -8.71 6.57 -15.17
N ILE A 213 -9.12 7.35 -14.18
CA ILE A 213 -10.49 7.89 -14.06
C ILE A 213 -10.84 8.74 -15.30
N ILE A 214 -9.94 9.63 -15.71
CA ILE A 214 -10.14 10.47 -16.91
C ILE A 214 -10.30 9.60 -18.16
N ASP A 215 -9.43 8.61 -18.34
CA ASP A 215 -9.47 7.71 -19.49
C ASP A 215 -10.78 6.90 -19.54
N MET A 216 -11.25 6.40 -18.39
CA MET A 216 -12.52 5.67 -18.30
C MET A 216 -13.72 6.54 -18.58
N LEU A 217 -13.74 7.79 -18.09
CA LEU A 217 -14.77 8.77 -18.40
C LEU A 217 -14.83 9.08 -19.89
N GLU A 218 -13.68 9.24 -20.54
CA GLU A 218 -13.62 9.48 -21.98
C GLU A 218 -14.15 8.29 -22.78
N LEU A 219 -13.75 7.05 -22.44
CA LEU A 219 -14.22 5.83 -23.08
C LEU A 219 -15.74 5.65 -22.93
N LEU A 220 -16.27 5.81 -21.73
CA LEU A 220 -17.71 5.70 -21.46
C LEU A 220 -18.52 6.79 -22.18
N SER A 221 -17.98 8.02 -22.25
CA SER A 221 -18.61 9.13 -22.98
C SER A 221 -18.69 8.88 -24.48
N GLN A 222 -17.70 8.20 -25.06
CA GLN A 222 -17.71 7.79 -26.47
C GLN A 222 -18.73 6.68 -26.75
N MET A 223 -19.09 5.88 -25.76
CA MET A 223 -20.08 4.80 -25.86
C MET A 223 -21.52 5.32 -25.71
N SER A 224 -21.72 6.52 -25.14
CA SER A 224 -23.04 7.14 -24.92
C SER A 224 -23.50 7.88 -26.18
N PRO A 225 -24.60 7.45 -26.86
CA PRO A 225 -25.10 8.14 -28.04
C PRO A 225 -25.88 9.40 -27.66
N GLY A 226 -25.21 10.52 -27.44
CA GLY A 226 -25.93 11.77 -27.17
C GLY A 226 -25.15 12.91 -26.55
N SER A 227 -23.90 12.75 -26.17
CA SER A 227 -23.10 13.83 -25.61
C SER A 227 -22.48 14.71 -26.71
N SER A 228 -23.26 15.64 -27.24
CA SER A 228 -22.73 16.78 -28.01
C SER A 228 -22.51 17.95 -27.06
N ASN A 229 -21.23 18.32 -26.87
CA ASN A 229 -20.76 19.63 -26.43
C ASN A 229 -21.64 20.38 -25.41
N ASN A 230 -21.48 20.10 -24.14
CA ASN A 230 -21.77 21.10 -23.12
C ASN A 230 -20.43 21.60 -22.57
N GLU A 231 -20.05 22.83 -22.98
CA GLU A 231 -19.08 23.64 -22.23
C GLU A 231 -19.59 23.79 -20.79
N PRO A 232 -18.70 23.78 -19.78
CA PRO A 232 -19.10 23.95 -18.39
C PRO A 232 -19.85 25.28 -18.23
N LYS A 233 -21.08 25.22 -17.78
CA LYS A 233 -21.82 26.40 -17.31
C LYS A 233 -21.22 26.78 -15.95
N ASP A 234 -20.58 27.95 -15.92
CA ASP A 234 -20.33 28.68 -14.69
C ASP A 234 -21.68 28.97 -13.99
N GLU A 235 -22.09 28.10 -13.11
CA GLU A 235 -23.06 28.45 -12.06
C GLU A 235 -22.23 28.77 -10.81
N ASP A 236 -22.40 30.02 -10.33
CA ASP A 236 -21.87 30.48 -9.05
C ASP A 236 -22.47 29.63 -7.91
N VAL A 237 -21.87 28.48 -7.64
CA VAL A 237 -22.08 27.74 -6.41
C VAL A 237 -21.29 28.49 -5.34
N VAL A 238 -22.00 29.03 -4.36
CA VAL A 238 -21.40 29.49 -3.11
C VAL A 238 -20.79 28.25 -2.45
N VAL A 239 -19.53 28.03 -2.71
CA VAL A 239 -18.70 27.02 -2.06
C VAL A 239 -18.54 27.52 -0.62
N GLU A 240 -19.19 26.87 0.36
CA GLU A 240 -18.64 26.86 1.72
C GLU A 240 -17.20 26.41 1.56
N GLU A 241 -16.24 27.22 2.04
CA GLU A 241 -14.81 26.86 1.97
C GLU A 241 -14.66 25.46 2.58
N PRO A 242 -14.18 24.45 1.84
CA PRO A 242 -13.90 23.14 2.43
C PRO A 242 -12.87 23.38 3.52
N GLN A 243 -13.12 22.86 4.71
CA GLN A 243 -12.09 22.78 5.75
C GLN A 243 -10.87 22.13 5.09
N ALA A 244 -9.72 22.81 5.18
CA ALA A 244 -8.51 22.41 4.46
C ALA A 244 -8.11 20.98 4.84
N THR A 245 -8.44 20.03 4.01
CA THR A 245 -8.03 18.63 4.17
C THR A 245 -6.55 18.57 3.81
N TYR A 246 -5.70 18.32 4.79
CA TYR A 246 -4.27 18.16 4.57
C TYR A 246 -4.00 16.83 3.86
N SER A 247 -3.06 16.84 2.92
CA SER A 247 -2.73 15.71 2.07
C SER A 247 -1.22 15.68 1.76
N LYS A 248 -0.79 14.72 0.95
CA LYS A 248 0.60 14.64 0.44
C LYS A 248 1.02 15.93 -0.27
N THR A 249 0.13 16.52 -1.07
CA THR A 249 0.39 17.76 -1.82
C THR A 249 0.23 19.04 -0.97
N HIS A 250 -0.55 18.95 0.11
CA HIS A 250 -0.80 20.07 1.05
C HIS A 250 -0.61 19.62 2.50
N PRO A 251 0.63 19.27 2.93
CA PRO A 251 0.87 18.74 4.25
C PRO A 251 0.74 19.81 5.34
N PHE A 252 0.34 19.36 6.52
CA PHE A 252 0.48 20.15 7.75
C PHE A 252 1.90 20.04 8.27
N TYR A 253 2.46 21.13 8.76
CA TYR A 253 3.81 21.15 9.34
C TYR A 253 3.75 21.00 10.86
N ALA A 254 3.77 19.75 11.35
CA ALA A 254 3.66 19.39 12.75
C ALA A 254 5.00 19.54 13.50
N GLU A 255 5.00 20.26 14.61
CA GLU A 255 6.19 20.45 15.45
C GLU A 255 6.45 19.23 16.34
N ILE A 256 7.69 18.76 16.38
CA ILE A 256 8.12 17.69 17.29
C ILE A 256 8.24 18.27 18.71
N ILE A 257 7.36 17.85 19.60
CA ILE A 257 7.35 18.31 20.99
C ILE A 257 7.97 17.30 21.96
N LYS A 258 8.08 16.02 21.52
CA LYS A 258 8.77 14.98 22.27
C LYS A 258 9.33 13.91 21.33
N ASN A 259 10.52 13.43 21.66
CA ASN A 259 11.16 12.30 20.99
C ASN A 259 11.97 11.52 22.03
N SER A 260 11.46 10.38 22.47
CA SER A 260 12.05 9.62 23.57
C SER A 260 12.19 8.14 23.19
N VAL A 261 13.32 7.55 23.55
CA VAL A 261 13.57 6.11 23.38
C VAL A 261 12.71 5.34 24.38
N LEU A 262 12.03 4.29 23.89
CA LEU A 262 11.19 3.39 24.70
C LEU A 262 11.94 2.12 25.12
N THR A 263 12.95 1.74 24.36
CA THR A 263 13.73 0.52 24.59
C THR A 263 14.97 0.80 25.43
N GLU A 264 15.39 -0.18 26.22
CA GLU A 264 16.63 -0.07 27.00
C GLU A 264 17.87 -0.18 26.08
N PRO A 265 19.04 0.32 26.49
CA PRO A 265 20.27 0.25 25.71
C PRO A 265 20.74 -1.18 25.36
N THR A 266 20.20 -2.19 26.03
CA THR A 266 20.47 -3.61 25.78
C THR A 266 19.57 -4.22 24.71
N ALA A 267 18.55 -3.50 24.27
CA ALA A 267 17.69 -3.95 23.19
C ALA A 267 18.45 -4.02 21.86
N THR A 268 18.12 -5.00 21.03
CA THR A 268 18.73 -5.14 19.69
C THR A 268 18.11 -4.17 18.67
N ARG A 269 17.00 -3.54 19.02
CA ARG A 269 16.25 -2.63 18.17
C ARG A 269 15.87 -1.40 18.97
N GLU A 270 16.14 -0.23 18.45
CA GLU A 270 15.70 1.03 19.05
C GLU A 270 14.27 1.31 18.62
N VAL A 271 13.39 1.58 19.61
CA VAL A 271 12.02 2.04 19.38
C VAL A 271 11.82 3.37 20.09
N ARG A 272 11.21 4.31 19.39
CA ARG A 272 10.95 5.66 19.90
C ARG A 272 9.46 5.96 20.01
N HIS A 273 9.13 6.80 20.97
CA HIS A 273 7.87 7.47 21.09
C HIS A 273 8.04 8.95 20.71
N LEU A 274 7.28 9.37 19.70
CA LEU A 274 7.24 10.76 19.27
C LEU A 274 5.87 11.35 19.57
N GLU A 275 5.87 12.62 19.99
CA GLU A 275 4.67 13.45 20.11
C GLU A 275 4.84 14.66 19.19
N LEU A 276 3.85 14.87 18.28
CA LEU A 276 3.83 15.98 17.36
C LEU A 276 2.63 16.87 17.65
N SER A 277 2.84 18.19 17.58
CA SER A 277 1.76 19.16 17.74
C SER A 277 0.92 19.20 16.46
N ILE A 278 -0.39 19.02 16.63
CA ILE A 278 -1.40 19.22 15.59
C ILE A 278 -2.32 20.39 15.92
N GLU A 279 -1.83 21.35 16.72
CA GLU A 279 -2.58 22.56 17.02
C GLU A 279 -2.82 23.36 15.74
N GLY A 280 -4.10 23.57 15.40
CA GLY A 280 -4.52 24.23 14.16
C GLY A 280 -4.75 23.27 12.98
N TYR A 281 -4.61 21.96 13.15
CA TYR A 281 -4.92 20.98 12.12
C TYR A 281 -6.42 20.99 11.72
N GLY A 282 -7.30 21.15 12.71
CA GLY A 282 -8.75 21.33 12.49
C GLY A 282 -9.57 20.05 12.43
N GLU A 283 -8.95 18.90 12.22
CA GLU A 283 -9.61 17.59 12.19
C GLU A 283 -9.21 16.72 13.39
N ALA A 284 -10.15 15.92 13.87
CA ALA A 284 -9.89 14.93 14.92
C ALA A 284 -9.48 13.59 14.28
N TYR A 285 -8.62 12.86 15.00
CA TYR A 285 -8.28 11.47 14.65
C TYR A 285 -8.89 10.50 15.67
N GLU A 286 -8.96 9.23 15.30
CA GLU A 286 -9.43 8.14 16.15
C GLU A 286 -8.37 7.05 16.30
N PRO A 287 -8.40 6.25 17.39
CA PRO A 287 -7.61 5.03 17.45
C PRO A 287 -7.90 4.12 16.25
N GLY A 288 -6.85 3.69 15.56
CA GLY A 288 -6.93 2.95 14.30
C GLY A 288 -6.57 3.77 13.07
N ASP A 289 -6.63 5.11 13.15
CA ASP A 289 -6.11 5.99 12.10
C ASP A 289 -4.57 6.02 12.10
N SER A 290 -3.99 6.52 11.02
CA SER A 290 -2.53 6.69 10.84
C SER A 290 -2.13 8.16 10.74
N LEU A 291 -0.91 8.45 11.20
CA LEU A 291 -0.20 9.66 10.86
C LEU A 291 0.77 9.36 9.72
N VAL A 292 0.64 10.08 8.63
CA VAL A 292 1.55 9.98 7.49
C VAL A 292 2.61 11.07 7.58
N ILE A 293 3.86 10.70 7.40
CA ILE A 293 5.01 11.63 7.40
C ILE A 293 5.65 11.59 6.02
N ILE A 294 5.87 12.76 5.42
CA ILE A 294 6.63 12.91 4.18
C ILE A 294 8.11 13.04 4.56
N PRO A 295 8.95 12.03 4.29
CA PRO A 295 10.33 12.03 4.74
C PRO A 295 11.27 12.74 3.76
N GLN A 296 12.52 12.89 4.19
CA GLN A 296 13.63 13.35 3.36
C GLN A 296 14.74 12.31 3.32
N ASN A 297 15.35 12.11 2.18
CA ASN A 297 16.53 11.27 2.05
C ASN A 297 17.70 11.76 2.92
N ASN A 298 18.62 10.85 3.21
CA ASN A 298 19.83 11.21 3.94
C ASN A 298 20.69 12.18 3.12
N PRO A 299 21.02 13.38 3.64
CA PRO A 299 21.83 14.37 2.92
C PRO A 299 23.22 13.83 2.47
N GLU A 300 23.81 12.92 3.26
CA GLU A 300 25.08 12.30 2.90
C GLU A 300 24.95 11.40 1.66
N LEU A 301 23.84 10.65 1.56
CA LEU A 301 23.53 9.80 0.41
C LEU A 301 23.24 10.66 -0.83
N VAL A 302 22.48 11.75 -0.68
CA VAL A 302 22.20 12.72 -1.75
C VAL A 302 23.49 13.30 -2.31
N GLU A 303 24.38 13.77 -1.43
CA GLU A 303 25.68 14.33 -1.81
C GLU A 303 26.55 13.29 -2.52
N GLU A 304 26.56 12.03 -2.05
CA GLU A 304 27.30 10.92 -2.66
C GLU A 304 26.79 10.62 -4.09
N VAL A 305 25.47 10.66 -4.33
CA VAL A 305 24.87 10.52 -5.68
C VAL A 305 25.37 11.62 -6.61
N ILE A 306 25.22 12.89 -6.18
CA ILE A 306 25.63 14.07 -6.96
C ILE A 306 27.12 14.00 -7.34
N GLN A 307 27.98 13.70 -6.36
CA GLN A 307 29.42 13.58 -6.59
C GLN A 307 29.78 12.40 -7.50
N THR A 308 29.12 11.23 -7.32
CA THR A 308 29.42 10.04 -8.13
C THR A 308 29.06 10.23 -9.59
N LEU A 309 28.00 11.00 -9.88
CA LEU A 309 27.55 11.30 -11.23
C LEU A 309 28.15 12.58 -11.82
N ASP A 310 29.00 13.29 -11.06
CA ASP A 310 29.65 14.56 -11.44
C ASP A 310 28.61 15.62 -11.87
N TRP A 311 27.52 15.71 -11.13
CA TRP A 311 26.43 16.65 -11.39
C TRP A 311 26.58 17.94 -10.59
N ASP A 312 26.01 19.03 -11.11
CA ASP A 312 25.82 20.27 -10.36
C ASP A 312 24.45 20.25 -9.68
N GLY A 313 24.44 20.05 -8.36
CA GLY A 313 23.22 19.97 -7.55
C GLY A 313 22.28 21.16 -7.66
N THR A 314 22.74 22.32 -8.15
CA THR A 314 21.94 23.52 -8.36
C THR A 314 21.23 23.58 -9.73
N THR A 315 21.51 22.62 -10.61
CA THR A 315 20.85 22.51 -11.93
C THR A 315 19.38 22.16 -11.72
N THR A 316 18.49 22.85 -12.42
CA THR A 316 17.05 22.59 -12.43
C THR A 316 16.72 21.45 -13.39
N ILE A 317 15.88 20.54 -12.96
CA ILE A 317 15.38 19.39 -13.72
C ILE A 317 13.86 19.26 -13.59
N ASP A 318 13.23 18.60 -14.54
CA ASP A 318 11.82 18.20 -14.44
C ASP A 318 11.70 16.95 -13.57
N ILE A 319 10.77 16.97 -12.61
CA ILE A 319 10.54 15.86 -11.67
C ILE A 319 9.34 14.99 -12.05
N ASP A 320 8.54 15.42 -13.03
CA ASP A 320 7.37 14.70 -13.55
C ASP A 320 7.10 15.12 -15.01
N ASN A 321 6.01 14.58 -15.58
CA ASN A 321 5.57 14.89 -16.94
C ASN A 321 4.61 16.09 -17.01
N SER A 322 4.21 16.64 -15.85
CA SER A 322 3.30 17.80 -15.72
C SER A 322 4.05 19.14 -15.80
N GLY A 323 5.39 19.10 -15.86
CA GLY A 323 6.24 20.29 -15.97
C GLY A 323 6.66 20.88 -14.61
N ASN A 324 6.47 20.14 -13.53
CA ASN A 324 7.03 20.50 -12.24
C ASN A 324 8.55 20.33 -12.28
N SER A 325 9.28 21.31 -11.77
CA SER A 325 10.73 21.30 -11.81
C SER A 325 11.34 21.84 -10.51
N THR A 326 12.49 21.28 -10.13
CA THR A 326 13.26 21.71 -8.96
C THR A 326 14.76 21.48 -9.18
N THR A 327 15.61 21.82 -8.23
CA THR A 327 17.04 21.53 -8.32
C THR A 327 17.32 20.03 -8.16
N ILE A 328 18.41 19.52 -8.74
CA ILE A 328 18.86 18.13 -8.53
C ILE A 328 18.97 17.81 -7.04
N GLN A 329 19.55 18.73 -6.26
CA GLN A 329 19.70 18.59 -4.82
C GLN A 329 18.34 18.40 -4.13
N ASP A 330 17.36 19.23 -4.46
CA ASP A 330 16.03 19.16 -3.87
C ASP A 330 15.25 17.95 -4.37
N ALA A 331 15.37 17.60 -5.65
CA ALA A 331 14.75 16.40 -6.24
C ALA A 331 15.22 15.12 -5.54
N LEU A 332 16.54 14.95 -5.37
CA LEU A 332 17.10 13.78 -4.66
C LEU A 332 16.83 13.82 -3.15
N THR A 333 16.57 14.99 -2.57
CA THR A 333 16.25 15.10 -1.13
C THR A 333 14.80 14.75 -0.85
N ASN A 334 13.86 15.22 -1.68
CA ASN A 334 12.44 15.24 -1.36
C ASN A 334 11.56 14.40 -2.29
N GLU A 335 11.99 14.15 -3.57
CA GLU A 335 11.09 13.63 -4.59
C GLU A 335 11.34 12.17 -4.96
N PHE A 336 12.61 11.74 -5.00
CA PHE A 336 12.96 10.42 -5.53
C PHE A 336 13.50 9.46 -4.46
N GLU A 337 13.06 8.19 -4.51
CA GLU A 337 13.60 7.13 -3.67
C GLU A 337 15.01 6.73 -4.14
N ILE A 338 16.02 6.99 -3.29
CA ILE A 338 17.42 6.65 -3.59
C ILE A 338 18.01 5.67 -2.57
N ALA A 339 17.32 5.41 -1.46
CA ALA A 339 17.81 4.57 -0.38
C ALA A 339 17.45 3.09 -0.55
N LYS A 340 16.52 2.76 -1.44
CA LYS A 340 16.06 1.40 -1.68
C LYS A 340 15.88 1.15 -3.18
N LEU A 341 16.34 0.01 -3.66
CA LEU A 341 16.09 -0.44 -5.03
C LEU A 341 14.82 -1.29 -5.10
N THR A 342 14.09 -1.18 -6.20
CA THR A 342 12.96 -2.02 -6.54
C THR A 342 13.20 -2.74 -7.88
N PRO A 343 12.44 -3.81 -8.20
CA PRO A 343 12.53 -4.45 -9.52
C PRO A 343 12.29 -3.47 -10.67
N SER A 344 11.38 -2.50 -10.50
CA SER A 344 11.09 -1.46 -11.50
C SER A 344 12.31 -0.56 -11.74
N ILE A 345 12.95 -0.08 -10.69
CA ILE A 345 14.17 0.75 -10.80
C ILE A 345 15.26 -0.02 -11.57
N LEU A 346 15.44 -1.33 -11.31
CA LEU A 346 16.43 -2.14 -12.06
C LEU A 346 16.05 -2.28 -13.54
N ASN A 347 14.79 -2.48 -13.86
CA ASN A 347 14.32 -2.56 -15.24
C ASN A 347 14.49 -1.22 -15.98
N ASN A 348 14.14 -0.12 -15.34
CA ASN A 348 14.34 1.22 -15.87
C ASN A 348 15.83 1.51 -16.09
N ALA A 349 16.68 1.16 -15.11
CA ALA A 349 18.12 1.29 -15.23
C ALA A 349 18.68 0.44 -16.36
N ALA A 350 18.19 -0.78 -16.55
CA ALA A 350 18.58 -1.63 -17.67
C ALA A 350 18.30 -0.95 -19.02
N ALA A 351 17.14 -0.32 -19.17
CA ALA A 351 16.78 0.42 -20.38
C ALA A 351 17.63 1.69 -20.58
N LEU A 352 17.93 2.41 -19.50
CA LEU A 352 18.56 3.75 -19.58
C LEU A 352 20.10 3.73 -19.53
N PHE A 353 20.71 2.79 -18.78
CA PHE A 353 22.16 2.78 -18.57
C PHE A 353 22.95 2.30 -19.79
N GLY A 354 22.33 1.57 -20.71
CA GLY A 354 23.02 0.98 -21.85
C GLY A 354 24.03 -0.10 -21.46
N ASN A 355 23.90 -0.69 -20.27
CA ASN A 355 24.83 -1.70 -19.76
C ASN A 355 24.35 -3.12 -20.13
N PRO A 356 25.12 -3.87 -20.99
CA PRO A 356 24.67 -5.20 -21.46
C PRO A 356 24.56 -6.24 -20.34
N MET A 357 25.36 -6.12 -19.27
CA MET A 357 25.32 -7.06 -18.16
C MET A 357 24.06 -6.84 -17.32
N LEU A 358 23.68 -5.58 -17.03
CA LEU A 358 22.44 -5.26 -16.34
C LEU A 358 21.24 -5.75 -17.15
N ASN A 359 21.20 -5.45 -18.47
CA ASN A 359 20.16 -5.91 -19.39
C ASN A 359 19.98 -7.44 -19.40
N ALA A 360 21.05 -8.21 -19.28
CA ALA A 360 20.98 -9.67 -19.21
C ALA A 360 20.48 -10.15 -17.84
N ASN A 361 20.91 -9.51 -16.77
CA ASN A 361 20.64 -9.92 -15.39
C ASN A 361 19.18 -9.67 -14.97
N VAL A 362 18.57 -8.56 -15.39
CA VAL A 362 17.18 -8.23 -15.05
C VAL A 362 16.15 -9.21 -15.65
N GLN A 363 16.56 -10.06 -16.56
CA GLN A 363 15.71 -11.15 -17.09
C GLN A 363 15.59 -12.34 -16.12
N ASN A 364 16.32 -12.34 -15.03
CA ASN A 364 16.31 -13.39 -14.01
C ASN A 364 15.74 -12.82 -12.70
N ASN A 365 14.50 -13.18 -12.36
CA ASN A 365 13.82 -12.69 -11.14
C ASN A 365 14.57 -13.03 -9.85
N GLU A 366 15.18 -14.21 -9.73
CA GLU A 366 15.95 -14.59 -8.55
C GLU A 366 17.15 -13.66 -8.37
N TRP A 367 17.85 -13.34 -9.46
CA TRP A 367 18.95 -12.37 -9.41
C TRP A 367 18.44 -10.97 -9.05
N VAL A 368 17.29 -10.55 -9.57
CA VAL A 368 16.68 -9.24 -9.26
C VAL A 368 16.41 -9.13 -7.76
N GLN A 369 15.76 -10.13 -7.15
CA GLN A 369 15.45 -10.13 -5.72
C GLN A 369 16.73 -10.13 -4.87
N ASP A 370 17.70 -10.93 -5.22
CA ASP A 370 19.01 -10.96 -4.54
C ASP A 370 19.75 -9.62 -4.67
N TYR A 371 19.67 -8.99 -5.85
CA TYR A 371 20.42 -7.76 -6.10
C TYR A 371 19.84 -6.57 -5.34
N ILE A 372 18.51 -6.39 -5.33
CA ILE A 372 17.86 -5.25 -4.65
C ILE A 372 18.01 -5.33 -3.13
N TYR A 373 18.20 -6.52 -2.57
CA TYR A 373 18.29 -6.68 -1.13
C TYR A 373 19.49 -5.90 -0.55
N GLY A 374 19.17 -4.92 0.30
CA GLY A 374 20.15 -4.11 1.03
C GLY A 374 21.07 -3.25 0.15
N ARG A 375 20.73 -3.00 -1.13
CA ARG A 375 21.43 -2.06 -2.00
C ARG A 375 20.60 -0.79 -2.20
N ASP A 376 21.29 0.29 -2.49
CA ASP A 376 20.73 1.60 -2.79
C ASP A 376 21.16 2.07 -4.21
N PHE A 377 20.71 3.26 -4.58
CA PHE A 377 20.98 3.82 -5.89
C PHE A 377 22.49 4.02 -6.16
N ILE A 378 23.28 4.31 -5.13
CA ILE A 378 24.73 4.41 -5.25
C ILE A 378 25.37 3.08 -5.64
N ASP A 379 24.93 1.96 -5.08
CA ASP A 379 25.44 0.65 -5.46
C ASP A 379 25.13 0.36 -6.93
N LEU A 380 23.90 0.65 -7.37
CA LEU A 380 23.48 0.45 -8.76
C LEU A 380 24.37 1.25 -9.75
N ILE A 381 24.61 2.53 -9.45
CA ILE A 381 25.48 3.39 -10.28
C ILE A 381 26.92 2.85 -10.32
N LYS A 382 27.46 2.42 -9.18
CA LYS A 382 28.84 1.94 -9.09
C LYS A 382 29.03 0.59 -9.78
N ASP A 383 28.05 -0.32 -9.63
CA ASP A 383 28.14 -1.66 -10.21
C ASP A 383 27.95 -1.67 -11.72
N PHE A 384 27.06 -0.82 -12.23
CA PHE A 384 26.68 -0.82 -13.64
C PHE A 384 26.91 0.49 -14.38
N THR A 385 27.76 1.33 -13.90
CA THR A 385 28.18 2.65 -14.45
C THR A 385 27.42 3.06 -15.72
N PRO A 386 26.45 3.99 -15.65
CA PRO A 386 25.64 4.38 -16.81
C PRO A 386 26.52 5.03 -17.90
N VAL A 387 26.28 4.70 -19.17
CA VAL A 387 27.03 5.27 -20.31
C VAL A 387 26.69 6.73 -20.52
N ALA A 388 25.42 7.11 -20.32
CA ALA A 388 24.93 8.47 -20.50
C ALA A 388 23.66 8.68 -19.67
N LEU A 389 23.78 8.93 -18.36
CA LEU A 389 22.65 9.30 -17.52
C LEU A 389 22.61 10.81 -17.36
N SER A 390 21.56 11.46 -17.88
CA SER A 390 21.31 12.87 -17.62
C SER A 390 20.38 13.04 -16.40
N PRO A 391 20.48 14.16 -15.68
CA PRO A 391 19.61 14.41 -14.53
C PRO A 391 18.10 14.37 -14.84
N ASP A 392 17.69 14.81 -16.03
CA ASP A 392 16.28 14.76 -16.45
C ASP A 392 15.72 13.35 -16.61
N MET A 393 16.59 12.33 -16.68
CA MET A 393 16.16 10.92 -16.73
C MET A 393 15.79 10.36 -15.34
N LEU A 394 16.01 11.10 -14.25
CA LEU A 394 15.70 10.64 -12.91
C LEU A 394 14.21 10.30 -12.75
N LYS A 395 13.32 11.08 -13.33
CA LYS A 395 11.87 10.84 -13.30
C LYS A 395 11.43 9.54 -14.00
N ASP A 396 12.21 9.08 -15.00
CA ASP A 396 11.94 7.84 -15.71
C ASP A 396 12.67 6.65 -15.09
N LEU A 397 13.69 6.91 -14.26
CA LEU A 397 14.55 5.92 -13.64
C LEU A 397 14.06 5.54 -12.24
N LEU A 398 13.78 6.53 -11.40
CA LEU A 398 13.47 6.37 -9.98
C LEU A 398 11.98 6.56 -9.75
N ARG A 399 11.45 5.84 -8.76
CA ARG A 399 10.11 6.11 -8.25
C ARG A 399 10.12 7.33 -7.32
N LYS A 400 8.96 7.90 -7.07
CA LYS A 400 8.79 8.96 -6.06
C LYS A 400 9.18 8.45 -4.67
N LEU A 401 9.66 9.34 -3.82
CA LEU A 401 9.97 9.02 -2.42
C LEU A 401 8.66 8.80 -1.65
N PRO A 402 8.42 7.57 -1.14
CA PRO A 402 7.15 7.28 -0.48
C PRO A 402 7.03 7.97 0.89
N PRO A 403 5.86 8.49 1.24
CA PRO A 403 5.55 8.85 2.62
C PRO A 403 5.58 7.61 3.52
N ARG A 404 5.57 7.79 4.83
CA ARG A 404 5.56 6.68 5.79
C ARG A 404 4.40 6.81 6.74
N GLU A 405 3.57 5.77 6.78
CA GLU A 405 2.42 5.66 7.67
C GLU A 405 2.84 5.08 9.01
N TYR A 406 2.36 5.71 10.07
CA TYR A 406 2.54 5.23 11.44
C TYR A 406 1.18 5.18 12.13
N SER A 407 0.76 4.01 12.59
CA SER A 407 -0.43 3.88 13.41
C SER A 407 -0.36 4.81 14.62
N ILE A 408 -1.43 5.54 14.88
CA ILE A 408 -1.49 6.51 15.96
C ILE A 408 -1.51 5.79 17.32
N ALA A 409 -0.67 6.24 18.25
CA ALA A 409 -0.48 5.67 19.58
C ALA A 409 -1.13 6.49 20.70
N SER A 410 -1.97 7.48 20.38
CA SER A 410 -2.68 8.35 21.33
C SER A 410 -4.16 8.46 21.02
N SER A 411 -4.96 8.87 22.00
CA SER A 411 -6.36 9.24 21.83
C SER A 411 -6.48 10.75 21.63
N ASN A 412 -7.20 11.20 20.61
CA ASN A 412 -7.49 12.61 20.40
C ASN A 412 -8.32 13.22 21.54
N GLN A 413 -9.20 12.44 22.17
CA GLN A 413 -10.00 12.91 23.31
C GLN A 413 -9.13 13.23 24.54
N VAL A 414 -7.98 12.58 24.69
CA VAL A 414 -7.00 12.84 25.77
C VAL A 414 -5.98 13.88 25.33
N ASN A 415 -5.60 13.85 24.06
CA ASN A 415 -4.54 14.67 23.48
C ASN A 415 -5.07 15.46 22.26
N PRO A 416 -5.96 16.45 22.45
CA PRO A 416 -6.65 17.12 21.33
C PRO A 416 -5.73 17.98 20.45
N HIS A 417 -4.53 18.31 20.92
CA HIS A 417 -3.56 19.17 20.22
C HIS A 417 -2.28 18.42 19.83
N THR A 418 -2.22 17.12 20.10
CA THR A 418 -1.02 16.32 19.78
C THR A 418 -1.40 14.96 19.24
N VAL A 419 -0.57 14.43 18.36
CA VAL A 419 -0.64 13.06 17.88
C VAL A 419 0.65 12.33 18.25
N HIS A 420 0.53 11.09 18.76
CA HIS A 420 1.68 10.30 19.17
C HIS A 420 1.85 9.10 18.26
N ILE A 421 3.10 8.76 17.95
CA ILE A 421 3.46 7.58 17.15
C ILE A 421 4.55 6.75 17.82
N THR A 422 4.63 5.49 17.42
CA THR A 422 5.65 4.55 17.90
C THR A 422 6.49 4.13 16.69
N VAL A 423 7.78 4.47 16.72
CA VAL A 423 8.68 4.31 15.57
C VAL A 423 9.81 3.36 15.92
N ARG A 424 9.94 2.27 15.16
CA ARG A 424 11.14 1.43 15.16
C ARG A 424 12.18 2.07 14.27
N VAL A 425 13.37 2.31 14.80
CA VAL A 425 14.52 2.84 14.04
C VAL A 425 15.14 1.70 13.23
N VAL A 426 15.17 1.86 11.92
CA VAL A 426 15.70 0.84 10.99
C VAL A 426 17.14 1.18 10.64
N LYS A 427 18.07 0.40 11.19
CA LYS A 427 19.51 0.41 10.84
C LYS A 427 19.99 -1.04 10.72
N TYR A 428 20.72 -1.34 9.67
CA TYR A 428 21.28 -2.67 9.46
C TYR A 428 22.50 -2.63 8.52
N ASP A 429 23.36 -3.63 8.63
CA ASP A 429 24.54 -3.75 7.76
C ASP A 429 24.22 -4.65 6.55
N ALA A 430 24.47 -4.14 5.35
CA ALA A 430 24.40 -4.92 4.11
C ALA A 430 25.48 -4.46 3.13
N HIS A 431 26.11 -5.40 2.43
CA HIS A 431 27.13 -5.12 1.41
C HIS A 431 28.25 -4.18 1.93
N HIS A 432 28.69 -4.39 3.18
CA HIS A 432 29.75 -3.62 3.87
C HIS A 432 29.41 -2.13 4.09
N ARG A 433 28.14 -1.77 4.06
CA ARG A 433 27.63 -0.43 4.37
C ARG A 433 26.49 -0.51 5.38
N GLU A 434 26.42 0.47 6.29
CA GLU A 434 25.26 0.65 7.14
C GLU A 434 24.12 1.22 6.31
N ARG A 435 22.93 0.61 6.40
CA ARG A 435 21.71 1.01 5.72
C ARG A 435 20.76 1.68 6.70
N HIS A 436 20.09 2.72 6.24
CA HIS A 436 19.23 3.52 7.07
C HIS A 436 17.82 3.57 6.49
N GLY A 437 16.81 3.31 7.34
CA GLY A 437 15.43 3.60 7.00
C GLY A 437 15.23 5.10 6.87
N VAL A 438 14.76 5.57 5.71
CA VAL A 438 14.71 7.00 5.35
C VAL A 438 14.00 7.83 6.41
N CYS A 439 12.75 7.52 6.74
CA CYS A 439 11.96 8.25 7.71
C CYS A 439 12.37 7.94 9.16
N SER A 440 12.50 6.67 9.53
CA SER A 440 12.75 6.28 10.92
C SER A 440 14.09 6.81 11.46
N VAL A 441 15.14 6.82 10.63
CA VAL A 441 16.45 7.40 11.01
C VAL A 441 16.42 8.93 10.92
N GLN A 442 15.65 9.53 10.00
CA GLN A 442 15.39 10.98 10.05
C GLN A 442 14.80 11.37 11.39
N LEU A 443 13.75 10.70 11.83
CA LEU A 443 13.09 10.98 13.11
C LEU A 443 14.00 10.73 14.32
N ALA A 444 14.88 9.74 14.25
CA ALA A 444 15.78 9.38 15.35
C ALA A 444 16.99 10.33 15.47
N ASP A 445 17.68 10.58 14.36
CA ASP A 445 19.03 11.15 14.38
C ASP A 445 19.12 12.53 13.74
N ARG A 446 18.19 12.87 12.82
CA ARG A 446 18.27 14.10 12.01
C ARG A 446 17.28 15.17 12.41
N THR A 447 16.37 14.90 13.37
CA THR A 447 15.38 15.86 13.89
C THR A 447 15.63 16.18 15.35
N GLN A 448 15.23 17.39 15.75
CA GLN A 448 15.31 17.90 17.11
C GLN A 448 13.92 18.38 17.58
N LEU A 449 13.77 18.58 18.90
CA LEU A 449 12.57 19.21 19.45
C LEU A 449 12.42 20.62 18.86
N GLY A 450 11.21 20.94 18.40
CA GLY A 450 10.90 22.21 17.74
C GLY A 450 10.99 22.16 16.22
N ASP A 451 11.61 21.13 15.64
CA ASP A 451 11.58 20.95 14.18
C ASP A 451 10.17 20.61 13.71
N LYS A 452 9.86 20.99 12.47
CA LYS A 452 8.57 20.75 11.86
C LYS A 452 8.69 19.70 10.76
N LEU A 453 7.76 18.75 10.77
CA LEU A 453 7.65 17.69 9.78
C LEU A 453 6.38 17.89 8.93
N PRO A 454 6.45 17.68 7.62
CA PRO A 454 5.27 17.65 6.77
C PRO A 454 4.51 16.34 7.03
N VAL A 455 3.24 16.45 7.47
CA VAL A 455 2.40 15.32 7.87
C VAL A 455 0.97 15.52 7.42
N TYR A 456 0.21 14.43 7.36
CA TYR A 456 -1.25 14.45 7.29
C TYR A 456 -1.83 13.23 8.01
N LEU A 457 -3.12 13.32 8.40
CA LEU A 457 -3.85 12.22 9.02
C LEU A 457 -4.52 11.40 7.93
N LYS A 458 -4.43 10.08 8.06
CA LYS A 458 -5.13 9.15 7.19
C LYS A 458 -6.12 8.35 8.01
N LYS A 459 -7.39 8.43 7.61
CA LYS A 459 -8.47 7.68 8.23
C LYS A 459 -8.38 6.21 7.83
N ASN A 460 -8.71 5.33 8.76
CA ASN A 460 -8.86 3.90 8.47
C ASN A 460 -10.24 3.44 8.97
N PRO A 461 -11.27 3.43 8.13
CA PRO A 461 -12.62 3.03 8.50
C PRO A 461 -12.68 1.55 8.92
N ASN A 462 -11.82 0.70 8.37
CA ASN A 462 -11.80 -0.74 8.56
C ASN A 462 -11.13 -1.19 9.87
N PHE A 463 -10.43 -0.27 10.57
CA PHE A 463 -9.76 -0.58 11.83
C PHE A 463 -10.27 0.32 12.95
N LYS A 464 -11.50 0.05 13.41
CA LYS A 464 -12.17 0.80 14.48
C LYS A 464 -12.46 -0.07 15.69
N PHE A 465 -12.62 0.57 16.85
CA PHE A 465 -12.77 -0.09 18.14
C PHE A 465 -14.13 0.23 18.78
N PRO A 466 -14.76 -0.77 19.48
CA PRO A 466 -15.99 -0.53 20.21
C PRO A 466 -15.72 0.21 21.53
N TYR A 467 -16.57 1.19 21.86
CA TYR A 467 -16.50 1.98 23.10
C TYR A 467 -17.67 1.68 24.04
N ASP A 468 -17.96 0.41 24.25
CA ASP A 468 -18.89 -0.09 25.26
C ASP A 468 -18.19 -1.06 26.24
N GLU A 469 -18.87 -1.42 27.34
CA GLU A 469 -18.31 -2.33 28.35
C GLU A 469 -18.67 -3.81 28.10
N GLN A 470 -19.50 -4.10 27.09
CA GLN A 470 -20.07 -5.43 26.88
C GLN A 470 -19.35 -6.18 25.77
N THR A 471 -18.88 -5.48 24.76
CA THR A 471 -18.17 -6.10 23.63
C THR A 471 -16.77 -6.55 24.06
N PRO A 472 -16.49 -7.86 24.04
CA PRO A 472 -15.16 -8.36 24.32
C PRO A 472 -14.23 -8.08 23.12
N VAL A 473 -13.02 -7.57 23.41
CA VAL A 473 -12.00 -7.27 22.40
C VAL A 473 -10.73 -8.03 22.74
N ILE A 474 -10.20 -8.75 21.76
CA ILE A 474 -8.89 -9.38 21.81
C ILE A 474 -7.96 -8.57 20.90
N MET A 475 -6.90 -8.03 21.49
CA MET A 475 -5.86 -7.24 20.83
C MET A 475 -4.58 -8.07 20.75
N ILE A 476 -4.02 -8.23 19.57
CA ILE A 476 -2.78 -8.98 19.36
C ILE A 476 -1.77 -8.06 18.68
N GLY A 477 -0.69 -7.71 19.38
CA GLY A 477 0.31 -6.76 18.89
C GLY A 477 1.73 -7.20 19.16
N ALA A 478 2.59 -7.14 18.16
CA ALA A 478 4.02 -7.39 18.30
C ALA A 478 4.82 -6.11 18.02
N GLY A 479 5.80 -5.81 18.89
CA GLY A 479 6.66 -4.65 18.73
C GLY A 479 5.87 -3.33 18.63
N THR A 480 6.10 -2.54 17.57
CA THR A 480 5.39 -1.26 17.34
C THR A 480 3.89 -1.42 17.04
N GLY A 481 3.43 -2.64 16.71
CA GLY A 481 2.00 -2.96 16.55
C GLY A 481 1.15 -2.75 17.82
N ILE A 482 1.77 -2.39 18.95
CA ILE A 482 1.07 -1.94 20.18
C ILE A 482 0.42 -0.55 20.00
N ALA A 483 0.84 0.25 19.04
CA ALA A 483 0.47 1.66 18.91
C ALA A 483 -1.05 1.90 18.90
N PRO A 484 -1.85 1.32 17.99
CA PRO A 484 -3.30 1.54 17.95
C PRO A 484 -4.00 1.02 19.21
N TYR A 485 -3.53 -0.07 19.80
CA TYR A 485 -4.10 -0.61 21.04
C TYR A 485 -3.82 0.29 22.23
N ARG A 486 -2.64 0.94 22.27
CA ARG A 486 -2.34 1.97 23.27
C ARG A 486 -3.31 3.15 23.15
N ALA A 487 -3.55 3.64 21.93
CA ALA A 487 -4.50 4.72 21.68
C ALA A 487 -5.91 4.35 22.17
N TYR A 488 -6.37 3.15 21.82
CA TYR A 488 -7.67 2.63 22.23
C TYR A 488 -7.81 2.50 23.75
N LEU A 489 -6.84 1.88 24.41
CA LEU A 489 -6.85 1.70 25.87
C LEU A 489 -6.78 3.06 26.61
N GLN A 490 -6.02 4.02 26.09
CA GLN A 490 -5.98 5.38 26.61
C GLN A 490 -7.35 6.06 26.55
N GLN A 491 -8.07 5.91 25.42
CA GLN A 491 -9.41 6.45 25.27
C GLN A 491 -10.42 5.77 26.18
N ARG A 492 -10.37 4.45 26.31
CA ARG A 492 -11.22 3.71 27.26
C ARG A 492 -10.99 4.15 28.71
N ALA A 493 -9.73 4.35 29.11
CA ALA A 493 -9.39 4.84 30.43
C ALA A 493 -9.99 6.24 30.67
N HIS A 494 -9.89 7.13 29.67
CA HIS A 494 -10.48 8.48 29.73
C HIS A 494 -12.00 8.44 29.88
N LEU A 495 -12.66 7.54 29.15
CA LEU A 495 -14.12 7.34 29.21
C LEU A 495 -14.57 6.59 30.48
N GLY A 496 -13.64 6.10 31.31
CA GLY A 496 -13.94 5.31 32.51
C GLY A 496 -14.45 3.91 32.23
N LEU A 497 -14.33 3.41 31.00
CA LEU A 497 -14.78 2.09 30.55
C LEU A 497 -13.86 0.98 31.07
N LYS A 498 -14.43 -0.13 31.53
CA LYS A 498 -13.70 -1.24 32.16
C LYS A 498 -14.12 -2.58 31.58
N GLY A 499 -13.24 -3.54 31.77
CA GLY A 499 -13.57 -4.97 31.49
C GLY A 499 -13.49 -5.36 30.03
N ASN A 500 -13.57 -6.67 29.80
CA ASN A 500 -13.68 -7.35 28.51
C ASN A 500 -12.59 -7.06 27.46
N GLN A 501 -11.44 -6.55 27.89
CA GLN A 501 -10.32 -6.23 27.03
C GLN A 501 -9.14 -7.17 27.32
N TRP A 502 -8.66 -7.89 26.32
CA TRP A 502 -7.53 -8.79 26.44
C TRP A 502 -6.46 -8.40 25.43
N LEU A 503 -5.27 -8.05 25.92
CA LEU A 503 -4.11 -7.75 25.10
C LEU A 503 -3.10 -8.90 25.17
N ILE A 504 -2.68 -9.39 24.02
CA ILE A 504 -1.54 -10.28 23.84
C ILE A 504 -0.44 -9.45 23.19
N PHE A 505 0.62 -9.14 23.97
CA PHE A 505 1.73 -8.32 23.51
C PHE A 505 3.00 -9.17 23.38
N GLY A 506 3.71 -9.01 22.25
CA GLY A 506 4.96 -9.70 21.97
C GLY A 506 6.11 -8.76 21.65
N ASN A 507 7.34 -9.15 22.05
CA ASN A 507 8.59 -8.54 21.62
C ASN A 507 9.75 -9.51 21.85
N GLN A 508 11.01 -9.04 21.89
CA GLN A 508 12.18 -9.90 22.02
C GLN A 508 12.53 -10.20 23.49
N ASN A 509 12.74 -9.18 24.33
CA ASN A 509 13.16 -9.34 25.71
C ASN A 509 12.32 -8.47 26.65
N ILE A 510 11.79 -9.03 27.74
CA ILE A 510 10.90 -8.35 28.68
C ILE A 510 11.57 -7.17 29.37
N ASP A 511 12.85 -7.28 29.69
CA ASP A 511 13.60 -6.24 30.42
C ASP A 511 14.12 -5.13 29.49
N ALA A 512 14.21 -5.38 28.18
CA ALA A 512 14.80 -4.44 27.23
C ALA A 512 13.77 -3.72 26.36
N ASP A 513 12.69 -4.39 25.96
CA ASP A 513 11.78 -3.89 24.96
C ASP A 513 10.29 -4.13 25.25
N PHE A 514 9.89 -4.17 26.54
CA PHE A 514 8.49 -4.12 26.92
C PHE A 514 7.95 -2.69 26.76
N LEU A 515 7.51 -2.36 25.57
CA LEU A 515 7.01 -1.04 25.21
C LEU A 515 5.79 -0.65 26.04
N TYR A 516 5.76 0.60 26.53
CA TYR A 516 4.67 1.18 27.33
C TYR A 516 4.27 0.37 28.58
N ARG A 517 5.22 -0.33 29.17
CA ARG A 517 5.00 -1.18 30.34
C ARG A 517 4.16 -0.50 31.43
N ASN A 518 4.53 0.72 31.80
CA ASN A 518 3.87 1.47 32.88
C ASN A 518 2.40 1.78 32.54
N ASP A 519 2.10 2.13 31.29
CA ASP A 519 0.73 2.40 30.84
C ASP A 519 -0.11 1.11 30.93
N LEU A 520 0.41 -0.01 30.37
CA LEU A 520 -0.28 -1.29 30.31
C LEU A 520 -0.54 -1.88 31.71
N GLU A 521 0.46 -1.88 32.59
CA GLU A 521 0.33 -2.32 33.98
C GLU A 521 -0.69 -1.45 34.74
N SER A 522 -0.63 -0.12 34.55
CA SER A 522 -1.61 0.80 35.17
C SER A 522 -3.05 0.54 34.69
N TRP A 523 -3.26 0.30 33.39
CA TRP A 523 -4.60 0.00 32.87
C TRP A 523 -5.11 -1.37 33.31
N LEU A 524 -4.23 -2.35 33.50
CA LEU A 524 -4.57 -3.63 34.10
C LEU A 524 -5.02 -3.47 35.55
N ASP A 525 -4.27 -2.70 36.37
CA ASP A 525 -4.60 -2.42 37.77
C ASP A 525 -5.92 -1.63 37.92
N GLN A 526 -6.21 -0.72 36.99
CA GLN A 526 -7.45 0.05 36.97
C GLN A 526 -8.65 -0.76 36.44
N GLY A 527 -8.43 -1.94 35.84
CA GLY A 527 -9.45 -2.78 35.24
C GLY A 527 -9.95 -2.26 33.88
N VAL A 528 -9.27 -1.34 33.23
CA VAL A 528 -9.50 -0.93 31.84
C VAL A 528 -9.12 -2.08 30.92
N LEU A 529 -7.97 -2.69 31.16
CA LEU A 529 -7.52 -3.94 30.57
C LEU A 529 -7.84 -5.08 31.52
N SER A 530 -8.53 -6.10 31.06
CA SER A 530 -8.92 -7.26 31.90
C SER A 530 -7.84 -8.32 31.98
N LYS A 531 -7.06 -8.47 30.89
CA LYS A 531 -6.02 -9.48 30.77
C LYS A 531 -4.89 -8.99 29.89
N LEU A 532 -3.65 -9.27 30.33
CA LEU A 532 -2.43 -9.01 29.58
C LEU A 532 -1.61 -10.30 29.56
N ASP A 533 -1.43 -10.87 28.37
CA ASP A 533 -0.49 -11.96 28.14
C ASP A 533 0.74 -11.43 27.39
N LEU A 534 1.91 -11.93 27.75
CA LEU A 534 3.18 -11.46 27.26
C LEU A 534 3.95 -12.60 26.57
N ALA A 535 4.46 -12.35 25.37
CA ALA A 535 5.25 -13.28 24.59
C ALA A 535 6.60 -12.64 24.22
N PHE A 536 7.67 -13.04 24.91
CA PHE A 536 9.01 -12.52 24.64
C PHE A 536 9.87 -13.61 24.02
N SER A 537 10.25 -13.43 22.74
CA SER A 537 10.81 -14.49 21.90
C SER A 537 12.24 -14.86 22.23
N ARG A 538 12.96 -14.06 23.01
CA ARG A 538 14.40 -14.27 23.35
C ARG A 538 14.66 -14.41 24.86
N ASP A 539 13.63 -14.48 25.70
CA ASP A 539 13.80 -14.65 27.14
C ASP A 539 13.99 -16.12 27.55
N THR A 540 13.63 -17.06 26.67
CA THR A 540 13.74 -18.51 26.91
C THR A 540 14.47 -19.19 25.75
N GLU A 541 14.95 -20.43 25.99
CA GLU A 541 15.60 -21.24 24.94
C GLU A 541 14.63 -21.55 23.78
N ASN A 542 13.34 -21.71 24.09
CA ASN A 542 12.31 -21.87 23.08
C ASN A 542 11.68 -20.51 22.79
N LYS A 543 11.72 -20.08 21.54
CA LYS A 543 11.09 -18.82 21.11
C LYS A 543 9.58 -18.88 21.35
N ILE A 544 9.03 -17.86 22.00
CA ILE A 544 7.60 -17.69 22.25
C ILE A 544 7.15 -16.44 21.55
N TYR A 545 6.23 -16.57 20.60
CA TYR A 545 5.60 -15.49 19.88
C TYR A 545 4.12 -15.38 20.26
N VAL A 546 3.45 -14.31 19.83
CA VAL A 546 2.05 -14.02 20.18
C VAL A 546 1.06 -15.13 19.78
N GLN A 547 1.39 -15.91 18.76
CA GLN A 547 0.59 -17.06 18.32
C GLN A 547 0.72 -18.33 19.20
N HIS A 548 1.72 -18.39 20.07
CA HIS A 548 1.92 -19.54 20.98
C HIS A 548 1.13 -19.38 22.27
#